data_aa154b135330346786a7d3fde435bf49
#
_entry.id   aa154b135330346786a7d3fde435bf49
#
_cell.length_a   1.000
_cell.length_b   1.000
_cell.length_c   1.000
_cell.angle_alpha   90.00
_cell.angle_beta   90.00
_cell.angle_gamma   90.00
#
_symmetry.space_group_name_H-M   'P 1'
#
loop_
_entity.id
_entity.type
_entity.pdbx_description
1 polymer ?
#
loop_
_entity_poly.entity_id
_entity_poly.type
_entity_poly.pdbx_seq_one_letter_code
_entity_poly.pdbx_strand_id
1 'polypeptide(L)'
;MFVVGAEDCHPYNILPFASLRALSSQSDPALAPRPFDVNRDGFIITGGGAALVLEDAEHAAARGATVYAEVKGWGQASDGYDVVAPDPSGNGLARAMTNALQDAGLEPSDVDYINAHATATAAGDLAELNALKAVFTGDKRPKVSSTKALTGHGLSLAGALEAGICCLAIREGFMPASAKIQNLDPACEGISILTERLDQAPQITMSNSSGFGGANVALIFSAT
;
A
#
# COMPACT_ATOMS: atom_id res chain seq x y z
N MET A 1 -0.62 0.63 -22.67
CA MET A 1 0.11 1.74 -21.99
C MET A 1 1.15 1.14 -21.07
N PHE A 2 2.33 1.76 -20.98
CA PHE A 2 3.33 1.36 -19.97
C PHE A 2 3.23 2.28 -18.76
N VAL A 3 3.15 1.70 -17.57
CA VAL A 3 3.27 2.39 -16.29
C VAL A 3 4.60 1.98 -15.68
N VAL A 4 5.45 2.96 -15.39
CA VAL A 4 6.79 2.70 -14.87
C VAL A 4 7.01 3.52 -13.61
N GLY A 5 7.46 2.86 -12.56
CA GLY A 5 8.00 3.49 -11.35
C GLY A 5 9.47 3.11 -11.21
N ALA A 6 10.30 4.10 -10.92
CA ALA A 6 11.73 3.88 -10.71
C ALA A 6 12.27 4.85 -9.66
N GLU A 7 13.24 4.40 -8.89
CA GLU A 7 13.91 5.20 -7.88
C GLU A 7 15.36 4.75 -7.74
N ASP A 8 16.23 5.66 -7.34
CA ASP A 8 17.61 5.35 -6.97
C ASP A 8 17.84 5.61 -5.46
N CYS A 9 18.91 5.05 -4.92
CA CYS A 9 19.34 5.28 -3.55
C CYS A 9 20.44 6.33 -3.45
N HIS A 10 20.36 7.40 -4.25
CA HIS A 10 21.38 8.43 -4.24
C HIS A 10 21.35 9.23 -2.91
N PRO A 11 22.51 9.58 -2.32
CA PRO A 11 22.55 10.34 -1.06
C PRO A 11 21.74 11.65 -1.08
N TYR A 12 21.63 12.31 -2.21
CA TYR A 12 20.83 13.54 -2.34
C TYR A 12 19.32 13.28 -2.18
N ASN A 13 18.83 12.08 -2.49
CA ASN A 13 17.44 11.69 -2.24
C ASN A 13 17.23 11.30 -0.77
N ILE A 14 18.26 10.81 -0.08
CA ILE A 14 18.20 10.37 1.31
C ILE A 14 18.24 11.56 2.29
N LEU A 15 19.11 12.54 2.04
CA LEU A 15 19.36 13.66 2.95
C LEU A 15 18.09 14.46 3.36
N PRO A 16 17.17 14.82 2.45
CA PRO A 16 15.95 15.52 2.82
C PRO A 16 15.10 14.75 3.84
N PHE A 17 14.92 13.44 3.62
CA PHE A 17 14.13 12.61 4.55
C PHE A 17 14.85 12.35 5.87
N ALA A 18 16.18 12.27 5.86
CA ALA A 18 16.98 12.20 7.08
C ALA A 18 16.82 13.47 7.93
N SER A 19 16.83 14.66 7.28
CA SER A 19 16.63 15.94 7.98
C SER A 19 15.22 16.08 8.58
N LEU A 20 14.21 15.46 7.96
CA LEU A 20 12.84 15.38 8.47
C LEU A 20 12.67 14.31 9.56
N ARG A 21 13.71 13.52 9.86
CA ARG A 21 13.66 12.38 10.80
C ARG A 21 12.58 11.36 10.42
N ALA A 22 12.35 11.18 9.12
CA ALA A 22 11.39 10.21 8.60
C ALA A 22 12.00 8.82 8.40
N LEU A 23 13.34 8.74 8.40
CA LEU A 23 14.07 7.49 8.22
C LEU A 23 14.29 6.76 9.55
N SER A 24 14.26 5.42 9.48
CA SER A 24 14.63 4.59 10.61
C SER A 24 16.08 4.81 11.00
N SER A 25 16.34 4.82 12.31
CA SER A 25 17.67 4.90 12.90
C SER A 25 18.30 3.54 13.21
N GLN A 26 17.56 2.46 12.93
CA GLN A 26 18.03 1.08 13.20
C GLN A 26 19.18 0.70 12.28
N SER A 27 20.24 0.18 12.88
CA SER A 27 21.38 -0.39 12.15
C SER A 27 21.19 -1.88 11.81
N ASP A 28 20.31 -2.58 12.54
CA ASP A 28 19.99 -3.97 12.29
C ASP A 28 18.86 -4.06 11.24
N PRO A 29 19.11 -4.64 10.06
CA PRO A 29 18.09 -4.79 9.02
C PRO A 29 16.92 -5.69 9.42
N ALA A 30 17.06 -6.51 10.46
CA ALA A 30 15.97 -7.30 11.00
C ALA A 30 14.95 -6.45 11.78
N LEU A 31 15.32 -5.24 12.19
CA LEU A 31 14.50 -4.36 13.01
C LEU A 31 13.86 -3.20 12.24
N ALA A 32 14.18 -3.03 10.94
CA ALA A 32 13.62 -1.96 10.12
C ALA A 32 13.61 -2.31 8.62
N PRO A 33 12.67 -1.73 7.85
CA PRO A 33 11.45 -1.09 8.36
C PRO A 33 10.46 -2.14 8.90
N ARG A 34 9.60 -1.74 9.85
CA ARG A 34 8.60 -2.64 10.46
C ARG A 34 7.24 -1.96 10.57
N PRO A 35 6.52 -1.78 9.46
CA PRO A 35 5.19 -1.19 9.46
C PRO A 35 4.26 -1.87 10.48
N PHE A 36 3.43 -1.08 11.17
CA PHE A 36 2.47 -1.51 12.18
C PHE A 36 3.07 -2.06 13.49
N ASP A 37 4.39 -2.14 13.63
CA ASP A 37 5.03 -2.47 14.91
C ASP A 37 4.97 -1.27 15.86
N VAL A 38 4.77 -1.52 17.15
CA VAL A 38 4.72 -0.45 18.19
C VAL A 38 6.02 0.34 18.27
N ASN A 39 7.16 -0.28 17.97
CA ASN A 39 8.49 0.33 17.99
C ASN A 39 8.98 0.78 16.60
N ARG A 40 8.09 0.96 15.62
CA ARG A 40 8.46 1.50 14.31
C ARG A 40 9.02 2.92 14.45
N ASP A 41 10.04 3.25 13.69
CA ASP A 41 10.76 4.52 13.81
C ASP A 41 11.06 5.21 12.48
N GLY A 42 10.43 4.75 11.40
CA GLY A 42 10.60 5.33 10.07
C GLY A 42 10.91 4.30 8.99
N PHE A 43 11.04 4.78 7.76
CA PHE A 43 11.30 3.91 6.61
C PHE A 43 12.78 3.82 6.25
N ILE A 44 13.09 2.87 5.39
CA ILE A 44 14.39 2.74 4.71
C ILE A 44 14.13 3.03 3.22
N ILE A 45 14.88 3.98 2.65
CA ILE A 45 14.82 4.25 1.20
C ILE A 45 15.46 3.09 0.45
N THR A 46 14.84 2.70 -0.65
CA THR A 46 15.36 1.69 -1.56
C THR A 46 15.27 2.16 -3.00
N GLY A 47 16.17 1.66 -3.86
CA GLY A 47 16.11 1.85 -5.29
C GLY A 47 15.57 0.62 -6.01
N GLY A 48 15.15 0.82 -7.25
CA GLY A 48 14.67 -0.23 -8.11
C GLY A 48 13.81 0.27 -9.25
N GLY A 49 13.18 -0.66 -9.96
CA GLY A 49 12.25 -0.37 -11.05
C GLY A 49 11.10 -1.37 -11.07
N ALA A 50 9.91 -0.88 -11.37
CA ALA A 50 8.73 -1.70 -11.66
C ALA A 50 8.06 -1.18 -12.93
N ALA A 51 7.55 -2.10 -13.74
CA ALA A 51 6.81 -1.76 -14.94
C ALA A 51 5.55 -2.64 -15.05
N LEU A 52 4.43 -2.00 -15.39
CA LEU A 52 3.17 -2.64 -15.65
C LEU A 52 2.74 -2.32 -17.09
N VAL A 53 2.19 -3.30 -17.76
CA VAL A 53 1.58 -3.14 -19.08
C VAL A 53 0.07 -3.13 -18.89
N LEU A 54 -0.57 -1.99 -19.15
CA LEU A 54 -2.02 -1.86 -19.18
C LEU A 54 -2.49 -1.97 -20.63
N GLU A 55 -3.49 -2.81 -20.83
CA GLU A 55 -4.03 -3.13 -22.14
C GLU A 55 -5.56 -3.21 -22.04
N ASP A 56 -6.24 -2.87 -23.10
CA ASP A 56 -7.67 -3.10 -23.21
C ASP A 56 -7.99 -4.59 -23.09
N ALA A 57 -9.02 -4.94 -22.32
CA ALA A 57 -9.34 -6.33 -22.00
C ALA A 57 -9.71 -7.16 -23.25
N GLU A 58 -10.47 -6.58 -24.20
CA GLU A 58 -10.84 -7.26 -25.44
C GLU A 58 -9.62 -7.48 -26.33
N HIS A 59 -8.73 -6.48 -26.41
CA HIS A 59 -7.48 -6.59 -27.15
C HIS A 59 -6.56 -7.65 -26.55
N ALA A 60 -6.39 -7.69 -25.24
CA ALA A 60 -5.61 -8.70 -24.54
C ALA A 60 -6.13 -10.11 -24.78
N ALA A 61 -7.46 -10.29 -24.68
CA ALA A 61 -8.12 -11.57 -24.96
C ALA A 61 -7.94 -12.01 -26.42
N ALA A 62 -8.10 -11.09 -27.38
CA ALA A 62 -8.01 -11.39 -28.82
C ALA A 62 -6.61 -11.90 -29.24
N ARG A 63 -5.54 -11.48 -28.56
CA ARG A 63 -4.17 -11.95 -28.82
C ARG A 63 -3.71 -13.08 -27.90
N GLY A 64 -4.58 -13.58 -27.02
CA GLY A 64 -4.24 -14.65 -26.05
C GLY A 64 -3.24 -14.21 -24.99
N ALA A 65 -3.29 -12.96 -24.54
CA ALA A 65 -2.40 -12.46 -23.50
C ALA A 65 -2.68 -13.14 -22.17
N THR A 66 -1.62 -13.33 -21.37
CA THR A 66 -1.78 -13.68 -19.97
C THR A 66 -2.12 -12.43 -19.16
N VAL A 67 -3.37 -12.33 -18.71
CA VAL A 67 -3.81 -11.25 -17.84
C VAL A 67 -3.54 -11.63 -16.37
N TYR A 68 -2.91 -10.74 -15.61
CA TYR A 68 -2.61 -10.97 -14.19
C TYR A 68 -3.75 -10.55 -13.29
N ALA A 69 -4.41 -9.46 -13.65
CA ALA A 69 -5.56 -8.91 -12.95
C ALA A 69 -6.22 -7.85 -13.84
N GLU A 70 -7.45 -7.48 -13.53
CA GLU A 70 -8.13 -6.32 -14.12
C GLU A 70 -8.04 -5.13 -13.15
N VAL A 71 -7.81 -3.92 -13.71
CA VAL A 71 -7.99 -2.67 -12.96
C VAL A 71 -9.48 -2.37 -12.92
N LYS A 72 -10.08 -2.45 -11.73
CA LYS A 72 -11.53 -2.28 -11.54
C LYS A 72 -11.93 -0.87 -11.18
N GLY A 73 -11.06 -0.16 -10.48
CA GLY A 73 -11.37 1.20 -10.08
C GLY A 73 -10.17 1.89 -9.45
N TRP A 74 -10.29 3.21 -9.37
CA TRP A 74 -9.30 4.07 -8.75
C TRP A 74 -9.95 5.24 -8.04
N GLY A 75 -9.26 5.79 -7.08
CA GLY A 75 -9.71 6.97 -6.37
C GLY A 75 -8.55 7.78 -5.86
N GLN A 76 -8.73 9.10 -5.82
CA GLN A 76 -7.76 10.02 -5.26
C GLN A 76 -8.43 11.07 -4.41
N ALA A 77 -7.71 11.59 -3.43
CA ALA A 77 -8.13 12.73 -2.61
C ALA A 77 -6.90 13.42 -2.02
N SER A 78 -7.05 14.66 -1.59
CA SER A 78 -6.00 15.38 -0.88
C SER A 78 -6.39 15.57 0.58
N ASP A 79 -5.41 15.45 1.49
CA ASP A 79 -5.63 15.76 2.92
C ASP A 79 -5.99 17.23 3.13
N GLY A 80 -5.33 18.13 2.40
CA GLY A 80 -5.48 19.58 2.62
C GLY A 80 -5.02 19.99 4.02
N TYR A 81 -4.09 19.27 4.62
CA TYR A 81 -3.67 19.41 6.02
C TYR A 81 -2.29 20.05 6.16
N ASP A 82 -1.23 19.36 5.74
CA ASP A 82 0.16 19.82 5.86
C ASP A 82 0.97 19.36 4.64
N VAL A 83 2.12 20.02 4.40
CA VAL A 83 2.99 19.69 3.25
C VAL A 83 3.72 18.37 3.44
N VAL A 84 4.02 17.98 4.67
CA VAL A 84 4.82 16.77 4.99
C VAL A 84 4.01 15.78 5.82
N ALA A 85 3.32 16.27 6.87
CA ALA A 85 2.58 15.40 7.78
C ALA A 85 1.23 14.97 7.17
N PRO A 86 0.84 13.69 7.30
CA PRO A 86 -0.50 13.24 6.92
C PRO A 86 -1.55 13.83 7.87
N ASP A 87 -2.78 13.97 7.41
CA ASP A 87 -3.92 14.25 8.29
C ASP A 87 -4.07 13.10 9.29
N PRO A 88 -3.93 13.36 10.62
CA PRO A 88 -4.01 12.31 11.63
C PRO A 88 -5.33 11.53 11.63
N SER A 89 -6.42 12.13 11.12
CA SER A 89 -7.71 11.46 10.99
C SER A 89 -7.74 10.41 9.88
N GLY A 90 -6.82 10.47 8.91
CA GLY A 90 -6.81 9.63 7.73
C GLY A 90 -7.92 9.93 6.71
N ASN A 91 -8.60 11.09 6.84
CA ASN A 91 -9.76 11.43 6.01
C ASN A 91 -9.46 11.48 4.50
N GLY A 92 -8.27 12.00 4.11
CA GLY A 92 -7.88 12.06 2.71
C GLY A 92 -7.79 10.66 2.10
N LEU A 93 -7.09 9.74 2.77
CA LEU A 93 -6.96 8.36 2.31
C LEU A 93 -8.30 7.61 2.37
N ALA A 94 -9.12 7.82 3.40
CA ALA A 94 -10.46 7.24 3.48
C ALA A 94 -11.34 7.65 2.28
N ARG A 95 -11.30 8.92 1.87
CA ARG A 95 -11.98 9.39 0.67
C ARG A 95 -11.42 8.77 -0.61
N ALA A 96 -10.10 8.63 -0.72
CA ALA A 96 -9.48 7.98 -1.87
C ALA A 96 -9.95 6.52 -2.00
N MET A 97 -9.96 5.75 -0.91
CA MET A 97 -10.48 4.38 -0.87
C MET A 97 -11.98 4.32 -1.22
N THR A 98 -12.79 5.21 -0.65
CA THR A 98 -14.23 5.28 -0.94
C THR A 98 -14.49 5.59 -2.42
N ASN A 99 -13.76 6.54 -2.99
CA ASN A 99 -13.87 6.88 -4.42
C ASN A 99 -13.48 5.69 -5.30
N ALA A 100 -12.41 4.95 -4.95
CA ALA A 100 -12.00 3.75 -5.67
C ALA A 100 -13.06 2.64 -5.64
N LEU A 101 -13.69 2.41 -4.48
CA LEU A 101 -14.80 1.46 -4.33
C LEU A 101 -16.01 1.87 -5.17
N GLN A 102 -16.38 3.15 -5.15
CA GLN A 102 -17.48 3.67 -5.98
C GLN A 102 -17.20 3.54 -7.47
N ASP A 103 -15.98 3.86 -7.92
CA ASP A 103 -15.56 3.71 -9.31
C ASP A 103 -15.58 2.24 -9.77
N ALA A 104 -15.20 1.32 -8.88
CA ALA A 104 -15.26 -0.12 -9.11
C ALA A 104 -16.67 -0.72 -9.03
N GLY A 105 -17.65 0.00 -8.47
CA GLY A 105 -18.99 -0.55 -8.18
C GLY A 105 -18.98 -1.64 -7.10
N LEU A 106 -18.07 -1.51 -6.11
CA LEU A 106 -17.85 -2.50 -5.06
C LEU A 106 -18.18 -1.92 -3.67
N GLU A 107 -18.57 -2.82 -2.76
CA GLU A 107 -18.71 -2.50 -1.34
C GLU A 107 -17.41 -2.80 -0.58
N PRO A 108 -17.15 -2.16 0.57
CA PRO A 108 -15.97 -2.46 1.38
C PRO A 108 -15.80 -3.94 1.72
N SER A 109 -16.89 -4.68 1.90
CA SER A 109 -16.88 -6.13 2.20
C SER A 109 -16.42 -7.00 1.03
N ASP A 110 -16.32 -6.47 -0.19
CA ASP A 110 -15.85 -7.23 -1.35
C ASP A 110 -14.32 -7.31 -1.40
N VAL A 111 -13.61 -6.38 -0.74
CA VAL A 111 -12.15 -6.36 -0.73
C VAL A 111 -11.61 -7.45 0.18
N ASP A 112 -10.74 -8.30 -0.36
CA ASP A 112 -10.11 -9.40 0.37
C ASP A 112 -8.75 -9.01 0.96
N TYR A 113 -7.97 -8.20 0.24
CA TYR A 113 -6.62 -7.82 0.62
C TYR A 113 -6.31 -6.36 0.30
N ILE A 114 -5.60 -5.70 1.20
CA ILE A 114 -5.06 -4.35 1.02
C ILE A 114 -3.54 -4.38 1.18
N ASN A 115 -2.82 -3.95 0.15
CA ASN A 115 -1.43 -3.56 0.26
C ASN A 115 -1.37 -2.11 0.72
N ALA A 116 -1.08 -1.92 2.00
CA ALA A 116 -1.08 -0.62 2.65
C ALA A 116 0.16 0.20 2.27
N HIS A 117 0.02 1.51 2.23
CA HIS A 117 1.17 2.40 2.09
C HIS A 117 2.14 2.28 3.26
N ALA A 118 1.65 2.13 4.46
CA ALA A 118 2.33 2.03 5.74
C ALA A 118 3.87 1.96 5.64
N THR A 119 4.51 3.10 5.90
CA THR A 119 5.95 3.30 5.71
C THR A 119 6.78 2.99 6.95
N ALA A 120 6.17 2.49 8.02
CA ALA A 120 6.74 2.36 9.36
C ALA A 120 7.02 3.71 10.05
N THR A 121 6.40 4.80 9.58
CA THR A 121 6.39 6.06 10.34
C THR A 121 5.24 6.05 11.35
N ALA A 122 5.49 6.59 12.56
CA ALA A 122 4.46 6.58 13.61
C ALA A 122 3.17 7.29 13.17
N ALA A 123 3.30 8.46 12.54
CA ALA A 123 2.15 9.26 12.08
C ALA A 123 1.48 8.66 10.84
N GLY A 124 2.26 8.23 9.84
CA GLY A 124 1.72 7.69 8.58
C GLY A 124 0.91 6.42 8.78
N ASP A 125 1.48 5.44 9.49
CA ASP A 125 0.79 4.18 9.75
C ASP A 125 -0.49 4.41 10.59
N LEU A 126 -0.45 5.31 11.58
CA LEU A 126 -1.62 5.63 12.39
C LEU A 126 -2.73 6.29 11.57
N ALA A 127 -2.40 7.24 10.70
CA ALA A 127 -3.36 7.88 9.82
C ALA A 127 -4.01 6.87 8.87
N GLU A 128 -3.23 5.94 8.30
CA GLU A 128 -3.77 4.89 7.45
C GLU A 128 -4.66 3.90 8.22
N LEU A 129 -4.29 3.50 9.45
CA LEU A 129 -5.14 2.68 10.30
C LEU A 129 -6.49 3.36 10.59
N ASN A 130 -6.49 4.68 10.83
CA ASN A 130 -7.73 5.44 11.03
C ASN A 130 -8.59 5.46 9.75
N ALA A 131 -7.98 5.64 8.59
CA ALA A 131 -8.67 5.57 7.31
C ALA A 131 -9.29 4.18 7.06
N LEU A 132 -8.54 3.11 7.32
CA LEU A 132 -9.04 1.72 7.20
C LEU A 132 -10.23 1.47 8.11
N LYS A 133 -10.16 1.91 9.37
CA LYS A 133 -11.27 1.78 10.33
C LYS A 133 -12.51 2.55 9.90
N ALA A 134 -12.35 3.71 9.27
CA ALA A 134 -13.45 4.53 8.79
C ALA A 134 -14.18 3.90 7.59
N VAL A 135 -13.44 3.23 6.70
CA VAL A 135 -14.02 2.65 5.48
C VAL A 135 -14.53 1.22 5.71
N PHE A 136 -13.76 0.38 6.41
CA PHE A 136 -14.06 -1.05 6.59
C PHE A 136 -14.70 -1.34 7.94
N THR A 137 -15.94 -0.88 8.11
CA THR A 137 -16.70 -0.95 9.38
C THR A 137 -17.47 -2.24 9.58
N GLY A 138 -17.69 -3.05 8.51
CA GLY A 138 -18.47 -4.28 8.55
C GLY A 138 -17.78 -5.45 9.25
N ASP A 139 -18.50 -6.57 9.37
CA ASP A 139 -17.99 -7.82 9.97
C ASP A 139 -16.91 -8.46 9.08
N LYS A 140 -17.09 -8.47 7.75
CA LYS A 140 -16.07 -8.89 6.80
C LYS A 140 -15.13 -7.72 6.53
N ARG A 141 -13.88 -7.90 6.93
CA ARG A 141 -12.81 -6.91 6.74
C ARG A 141 -11.67 -7.50 5.94
N PRO A 142 -11.01 -6.70 5.08
CA PRO A 142 -9.85 -7.17 4.31
C PRO A 142 -8.69 -7.58 5.21
N LYS A 143 -7.85 -8.48 4.70
CA LYS A 143 -6.50 -8.67 5.21
C LYS A 143 -5.64 -7.50 4.79
N VAL A 144 -4.74 -7.04 5.66
CA VAL A 144 -3.91 -5.86 5.41
C VAL A 144 -2.45 -6.20 5.66
N SER A 145 -1.58 -5.79 4.75
CA SER A 145 -0.14 -5.83 5.02
C SER A 145 0.58 -4.68 4.30
N SER A 146 1.77 -4.33 4.78
CA SER A 146 2.70 -3.48 4.04
C SER A 146 3.93 -4.28 3.64
N THR A 147 4.14 -4.40 2.36
CA THR A 147 5.31 -5.08 1.79
C THR A 147 6.60 -4.29 1.94
N LYS A 148 6.51 -3.01 2.34
CA LYS A 148 7.67 -2.15 2.62
C LYS A 148 8.59 -2.70 3.74
N ALA A 149 8.08 -3.59 4.59
CA ALA A 149 8.91 -4.35 5.53
C ALA A 149 10.04 -5.13 4.85
N LEU A 150 9.84 -5.58 3.61
CA LEU A 150 10.81 -6.35 2.82
C LEU A 150 11.45 -5.50 1.71
N THR A 151 10.64 -4.69 1.00
CA THR A 151 11.11 -3.91 -0.15
C THR A 151 11.80 -2.61 0.23
N GLY A 152 11.60 -2.10 1.45
CA GLY A 152 11.85 -0.71 1.77
C GLY A 152 10.83 0.22 1.09
N HIS A 153 11.06 1.52 1.17
CA HIS A 153 10.23 2.53 0.53
C HIS A 153 10.94 3.11 -0.70
N GLY A 154 10.49 2.69 -1.87
CA GLY A 154 11.06 3.13 -3.15
C GLY A 154 10.48 4.46 -3.66
N LEU A 155 9.86 5.29 -2.80
CA LEU A 155 9.33 6.61 -3.16
C LEU A 155 8.51 6.57 -4.46
N SER A 156 9.07 7.11 -5.56
CA SER A 156 8.42 7.13 -6.88
C SER A 156 8.21 5.73 -7.50
N LEU A 157 8.95 4.73 -7.06
CA LEU A 157 8.76 3.32 -7.44
C LEU A 157 7.55 2.68 -6.73
N ALA A 158 7.23 3.10 -5.48
CA ALA A 158 6.40 2.34 -4.56
C ALA A 158 5.02 1.98 -5.14
N GLY A 159 4.31 2.95 -5.73
CA GLY A 159 2.96 2.70 -6.27
C GLY A 159 2.92 1.65 -7.37
N ALA A 160 3.85 1.69 -8.33
CA ALA A 160 3.92 0.70 -9.40
C ALA A 160 4.32 -0.69 -8.88
N LEU A 161 5.26 -0.75 -7.92
CA LEU A 161 5.70 -2.01 -7.31
C LEU A 161 4.55 -2.66 -6.52
N GLU A 162 3.85 -1.89 -5.71
CA GLU A 162 2.76 -2.38 -4.85
C GLU A 162 1.53 -2.78 -5.65
N ALA A 163 1.20 -2.05 -6.72
CA ALA A 163 0.21 -2.48 -7.71
C ALA A 163 0.59 -3.82 -8.35
N GLY A 164 1.84 -3.99 -8.75
CA GLY A 164 2.36 -5.27 -9.25
C GLY A 164 2.25 -6.40 -8.23
N ILE A 165 2.53 -6.14 -6.95
CA ILE A 165 2.38 -7.12 -5.87
C ILE A 165 0.91 -7.52 -5.68
N CYS A 166 -0.03 -6.58 -5.77
CA CYS A 166 -1.47 -6.89 -5.73
C CYS A 166 -1.88 -7.82 -6.89
N CYS A 167 -1.42 -7.55 -8.11
CA CYS A 167 -1.67 -8.42 -9.26
C CYS A 167 -1.05 -9.82 -9.07
N LEU A 168 0.16 -9.90 -8.54
CA LEU A 168 0.84 -11.17 -8.24
C LEU A 168 0.14 -11.93 -7.11
N ALA A 169 -0.38 -11.25 -6.10
CA ALA A 169 -1.14 -11.87 -5.01
C ALA A 169 -2.39 -12.59 -5.54
N ILE A 170 -3.11 -11.97 -6.47
CA ILE A 170 -4.26 -12.58 -7.16
C ILE A 170 -3.79 -13.82 -7.95
N ARG A 171 -2.79 -13.65 -8.80
CA ARG A 171 -2.37 -14.67 -9.74
C ARG A 171 -1.74 -15.88 -9.07
N GLU A 172 -0.85 -15.65 -8.10
CA GLU A 172 -0.07 -16.70 -7.43
C GLU A 172 -0.80 -17.26 -6.19
N GLY A 173 -1.95 -16.71 -5.85
CA GLY A 173 -2.84 -17.27 -4.82
C GLY A 173 -2.36 -17.09 -3.39
N PHE A 174 -1.75 -15.95 -3.06
CA PHE A 174 -1.32 -15.69 -1.68
C PHE A 174 -1.47 -14.20 -1.31
N MET A 175 -1.49 -13.91 -0.02
CA MET A 175 -1.41 -12.55 0.51
C MET A 175 -0.12 -12.40 1.31
N PRO A 176 0.75 -11.42 0.97
CA PRO A 176 2.02 -11.22 1.67
C PRO A 176 1.83 -10.68 3.09
N ALA A 177 2.80 -10.93 3.95
CA ALA A 177 2.82 -10.41 5.31
C ALA A 177 3.48 -9.03 5.40
N SER A 178 3.15 -8.30 6.47
CA SER A 178 4.02 -7.27 7.04
C SER A 178 5.11 -7.99 7.85
N ALA A 179 6.28 -8.13 7.26
CA ALA A 179 7.39 -8.79 7.93
C ALA A 179 7.95 -7.95 9.10
N LYS A 180 8.75 -8.56 9.96
CA LYS A 180 9.51 -7.93 11.06
C LYS A 180 8.65 -7.35 12.20
N ILE A 181 7.35 -7.57 12.24
CA ILE A 181 6.52 -7.19 13.38
C ILE A 181 6.89 -8.09 14.57
N GLN A 182 7.35 -7.46 15.66
CA GLN A 182 7.60 -8.15 16.93
C GLN A 182 6.43 -7.94 17.90
N ASN A 183 5.91 -6.72 17.93
CA ASN A 183 4.78 -6.35 18.75
C ASN A 183 3.85 -5.44 17.95
N LEU A 184 2.67 -5.98 17.62
CA LEU A 184 1.68 -5.23 16.87
C LEU A 184 1.23 -4.00 17.67
N ASP A 185 1.18 -2.83 17.02
CA ASP A 185 0.69 -1.60 17.65
C ASP A 185 -0.76 -1.80 18.09
N PRO A 186 -1.13 -1.46 19.34
CA PRO A 186 -2.53 -1.52 19.79
C PRO A 186 -3.50 -0.72 18.89
N ALA A 187 -3.03 0.30 18.19
CA ALA A 187 -3.82 1.01 17.20
C ALA A 187 -4.32 0.13 16.04
N CYS A 188 -3.73 -1.06 15.84
CA CYS A 188 -4.20 -2.03 14.84
C CYS A 188 -5.45 -2.79 15.27
N GLU A 189 -5.91 -2.62 16.51
CA GLU A 189 -7.13 -3.29 16.99
C GLU A 189 -8.31 -3.07 16.01
N GLY A 190 -8.96 -4.18 15.64
CA GLY A 190 -10.05 -4.19 14.67
C GLY A 190 -9.62 -4.23 13.20
N ILE A 191 -8.31 -4.21 12.88
CA ILE A 191 -7.77 -4.39 11.53
C ILE A 191 -7.04 -5.74 11.47
N SER A 192 -7.26 -6.51 10.40
CA SER A 192 -6.64 -7.83 10.22
C SER A 192 -5.26 -7.72 9.57
N ILE A 193 -4.26 -7.26 10.35
CA ILE A 193 -2.88 -7.18 9.88
C ILE A 193 -2.30 -8.59 9.74
N LEU A 194 -1.76 -8.90 8.54
CA LEU A 194 -1.05 -10.14 8.30
C LEU A 194 0.39 -10.05 8.81
N THR A 195 0.72 -10.82 9.82
CA THR A 195 2.10 -10.99 10.34
C THR A 195 2.82 -12.17 9.69
N GLU A 196 2.07 -13.06 9.04
CA GLU A 196 2.56 -14.19 8.27
C GLU A 196 1.89 -14.23 6.90
N ARG A 197 2.56 -14.84 5.92
CA ARG A 197 2.00 -15.08 4.59
C ARG A 197 0.75 -15.96 4.72
N LEU A 198 -0.31 -15.57 4.03
CA LEU A 198 -1.54 -16.35 3.92
C LEU A 198 -1.65 -16.96 2.52
N ASP A 199 -1.61 -18.28 2.42
CA ASP A 199 -1.76 -19.03 1.16
C ASP A 199 -3.25 -19.16 0.80
N GLN A 200 -3.84 -18.04 0.43
CA GLN A 200 -5.22 -17.91 -0.03
C GLN A 200 -5.26 -16.84 -1.13
N ALA A 201 -5.85 -17.20 -2.27
CA ALA A 201 -6.01 -16.27 -3.39
C ALA A 201 -7.04 -15.18 -3.05
N PRO A 202 -6.66 -13.89 -3.05
CA PRO A 202 -7.64 -12.81 -3.00
C PRO A 202 -8.32 -12.68 -4.37
N GLN A 203 -9.62 -12.36 -4.38
CA GLN A 203 -10.35 -12.05 -5.61
C GLN A 203 -10.30 -10.55 -5.90
N ILE A 204 -10.39 -9.73 -4.86
CA ILE A 204 -10.32 -8.26 -4.96
C ILE A 204 -9.19 -7.76 -4.05
N THR A 205 -8.27 -7.01 -4.65
CA THR A 205 -7.18 -6.37 -3.90
C THR A 205 -7.22 -4.86 -4.06
N MET A 206 -6.73 -4.15 -3.05
CA MET A 206 -6.56 -2.70 -3.06
C MET A 206 -5.10 -2.34 -2.77
N SER A 207 -4.56 -1.36 -3.49
CA SER A 207 -3.24 -0.77 -3.22
C SER A 207 -3.41 0.69 -2.83
N ASN A 208 -2.94 1.06 -1.64
CA ASN A 208 -2.97 2.43 -1.15
C ASN A 208 -1.61 3.11 -1.33
N SER A 209 -1.64 4.39 -1.67
CA SER A 209 -0.44 5.23 -1.69
C SER A 209 -0.77 6.61 -1.13
N SER A 210 0.08 7.07 -0.21
CA SER A 210 0.01 8.41 0.37
C SER A 210 1.35 9.13 0.18
N GLY A 211 1.32 10.40 -0.13
CA GLY A 211 2.51 11.18 -0.42
C GLY A 211 2.51 12.55 0.24
N PHE A 212 3.69 13.16 0.31
CA PHE A 212 3.86 14.54 0.73
C PHE A 212 2.98 15.47 -0.12
N GLY A 213 2.55 16.58 0.46
CA GLY A 213 1.52 17.44 -0.12
C GLY A 213 0.09 16.93 0.13
N GLY A 214 -0.06 15.83 0.88
CA GLY A 214 -1.36 15.25 1.24
C GLY A 214 -2.02 14.47 0.09
N ALA A 215 -1.28 14.04 -0.91
CA ALA A 215 -1.82 13.23 -2.00
C ALA A 215 -2.12 11.80 -1.54
N ASN A 216 -3.33 11.32 -1.78
CA ASN A 216 -3.74 9.94 -1.49
C ASN A 216 -4.37 9.30 -2.72
N VAL A 217 -4.00 8.07 -3.01
CA VAL A 217 -4.51 7.27 -4.13
C VAL A 217 -4.82 5.85 -3.64
N ALA A 218 -5.93 5.30 -4.12
CA ALA A 218 -6.26 3.90 -3.96
C ALA A 218 -6.57 3.28 -5.34
N LEU A 219 -6.04 2.09 -5.61
CA LEU A 219 -6.27 1.32 -6.82
C LEU A 219 -6.91 0.00 -6.45
N ILE A 220 -7.89 -0.47 -7.24
CA ILE A 220 -8.56 -1.76 -7.04
C ILE A 220 -8.28 -2.66 -8.23
N PHE A 221 -7.90 -3.89 -7.93
CA PHE A 221 -7.67 -4.96 -8.90
C PHE A 221 -8.55 -6.16 -8.59
N SER A 222 -9.05 -6.84 -9.63
CA SER A 222 -9.80 -8.08 -9.50
C SER A 222 -9.14 -9.23 -10.24
N ALA A 223 -9.41 -10.44 -9.78
CA ALA A 223 -9.17 -11.65 -10.56
C ALA A 223 -9.98 -11.59 -11.88
N THR A 224 -9.44 -12.20 -12.95
CA THR A 224 -10.04 -12.32 -14.28
C THR A 224 -10.98 -13.52 -14.36
#